data_dc54ab90ac79ea040bec2fa4cb02d5bf
#
_entry.id   dc54ab90ac79ea040bec2fa4cb02d5bf
#
_cell.length_a   1.000
_cell.length_b   1.000
_cell.length_c   1.000
_cell.angle_alpha   90.00
_cell.angle_beta   90.00
_cell.angle_gamma   90.00
#
_symmetry.space_group_name_H-M   'P 1'
#
loop_
_entity.id
_entity.type
_entity.pdbx_description
1 polymer ?
#
loop_
_entity_poly.entity_id
_entity_poly.type
_entity_poly.pdbx_seq_one_letter_code
_entity_poly.pdbx_strand_id
1 'polypeptide(L)'
;MNTFEYVVKTKLMFGFGQLGNLHKEQMPGKKALVVTSNGNSVKKHGYLDKLLKELDLAGVTYAFFDQIQPNPTLKNVMDGAETVRQNGCDFVIGLGGGSVIDASKMIAFSAANPGDFWEYTPSMTGGHKAPVGTPLPVIAITTTAGTGTEVDPWGVITKEETNEKSGFGYDATYPVIAVVDPELMMSVPANYTAFQGMDAFFHASESYLNTKNNYIGKMFALEAIKHLAKYLPKAVADGSDREAREHVALGNTLAGYHMVCISKHSMEHAMSGFYPALPHGAGLIMLSHAYYNFFAKAHVCDQEMIEMAKAMGMENADKAEDFITALDKLLQDCKVDNLKMSDYGMTEADFPAFAEMSRKILGGDFTADPKLLSDEDVISIYKDSYK
;
A
#
# COMPACT_ATOMS: atom_id res chain seq x y z
N MET A 1 5.16 2.17 28.27
CA MET A 1 4.47 1.49 27.14
C MET A 1 2.98 1.79 27.23
N ASN A 2 2.35 2.25 26.15
CA ASN A 2 0.90 2.52 26.16
C ASN A 2 0.12 1.20 26.16
N THR A 3 -1.10 1.20 26.71
CA THR A 3 -2.03 0.06 26.59
C THR A 3 -2.55 -0.01 25.17
N PHE A 4 -2.55 -1.21 24.57
CA PHE A 4 -3.07 -1.43 23.21
C PHE A 4 -3.63 -2.85 23.09
N GLU A 5 -4.50 -3.04 22.09
CA GLU A 5 -4.93 -4.34 21.59
C GLU A 5 -4.32 -4.57 20.21
N TYR A 6 -3.97 -5.81 19.89
CA TYR A 6 -3.41 -6.18 18.58
C TYR A 6 -3.89 -7.56 18.18
N VAL A 7 -4.31 -7.69 16.93
CA VAL A 7 -4.73 -8.97 16.36
C VAL A 7 -4.32 -9.05 14.90
N VAL A 8 -3.81 -10.21 14.47
CA VAL A 8 -3.62 -10.53 13.05
C VAL A 8 -4.86 -11.27 12.58
N LYS A 9 -5.69 -10.63 11.78
CA LYS A 9 -7.00 -11.17 11.32
C LYS A 9 -6.89 -12.01 10.06
N THR A 10 -5.85 -11.77 9.26
CA THR A 10 -5.64 -12.41 7.98
C THR A 10 -4.78 -13.66 8.14
N LYS A 11 -5.23 -14.80 7.63
CA LYS A 11 -4.37 -15.97 7.48
C LYS A 11 -3.39 -15.74 6.36
N LEU A 12 -2.10 -15.79 6.66
CA LEU A 12 -1.03 -15.63 5.67
C LEU A 12 -0.58 -17.00 5.11
N MET A 13 -0.61 -17.14 3.78
CA MET A 13 0.04 -18.20 3.02
C MET A 13 1.25 -17.58 2.31
N PHE A 14 2.45 -17.77 2.87
CA PHE A 14 3.67 -17.12 2.39
C PHE A 14 4.68 -18.12 1.83
N GLY A 15 5.30 -17.78 0.70
CA GLY A 15 6.43 -18.48 0.08
C GLY A 15 6.14 -18.94 -1.34
N PHE A 16 7.18 -19.40 -2.02
CA PHE A 16 7.10 -19.86 -3.41
C PHE A 16 6.16 -21.05 -3.58
N GLY A 17 5.25 -20.95 -4.57
CA GLY A 17 4.30 -22.01 -4.90
C GLY A 17 3.07 -22.06 -4.01
N GLN A 18 2.89 -21.09 -3.10
CA GLN A 18 1.75 -21.11 -2.16
C GLN A 18 0.39 -20.94 -2.86
N LEU A 19 0.33 -20.27 -4.01
CA LEU A 19 -0.91 -20.23 -4.78
C LEU A 19 -1.43 -21.64 -5.11
N GLY A 20 -0.53 -22.59 -5.46
CA GLY A 20 -0.88 -23.98 -5.75
C GLY A 20 -1.32 -24.82 -4.53
N ASN A 21 -1.41 -24.24 -3.35
CA ASN A 21 -1.92 -24.86 -2.14
C ASN A 21 -3.27 -24.29 -1.71
N LEU A 22 -3.81 -23.31 -2.44
CA LEU A 22 -5.05 -22.61 -2.03
C LEU A 22 -6.25 -23.56 -1.89
N HIS A 23 -6.37 -24.58 -2.75
CA HIS A 23 -7.45 -25.58 -2.68
C HIS A 23 -7.47 -26.41 -1.38
N LYS A 24 -6.35 -26.43 -0.62
CA LYS A 24 -6.27 -27.13 0.67
C LYS A 24 -6.85 -26.32 1.83
N GLU A 25 -7.12 -25.04 1.58
CA GLU A 25 -7.71 -24.16 2.56
C GLU A 25 -9.23 -24.29 2.57
N GLN A 26 -9.83 -23.98 3.73
CA GLN A 26 -11.28 -23.86 3.81
C GLN A 26 -11.72 -22.61 3.06
N MET A 27 -12.37 -22.78 1.91
CA MET A 27 -12.92 -21.66 1.15
C MET A 27 -14.02 -20.96 1.95
N PRO A 28 -14.07 -19.61 1.92
CA PRO A 28 -15.06 -18.86 2.70
C PRO A 28 -16.46 -18.89 2.10
N GLY A 29 -16.62 -19.45 0.90
CA GLY A 29 -17.88 -19.53 0.18
C GLY A 29 -17.87 -20.59 -0.93
N LYS A 30 -18.90 -20.57 -1.78
CA LYS A 30 -19.08 -21.52 -2.89
C LYS A 30 -18.94 -20.88 -4.26
N LYS A 31 -19.10 -19.56 -4.36
CA LYS A 31 -19.01 -18.84 -5.63
C LYS A 31 -18.24 -17.54 -5.48
N ALA A 32 -17.06 -17.48 -6.07
CA ALA A 32 -16.18 -16.34 -6.02
C ALA A 32 -16.51 -15.29 -7.12
N LEU A 33 -16.36 -13.99 -6.80
CA LEU A 33 -16.02 -13.00 -7.82
C LEU A 33 -14.51 -12.90 -7.92
N VAL A 34 -13.91 -13.29 -9.05
CA VAL A 34 -12.48 -13.13 -9.33
C VAL A 34 -12.27 -11.75 -9.92
N VAL A 35 -11.59 -10.88 -9.18
CA VAL A 35 -11.29 -9.49 -9.56
C VAL A 35 -9.84 -9.40 -10.03
N THR A 36 -9.63 -8.80 -11.20
CA THR A 36 -8.30 -8.55 -11.77
C THR A 36 -8.21 -7.14 -12.37
N SER A 37 -7.00 -6.72 -12.72
CA SER A 37 -6.84 -5.46 -13.48
C SER A 37 -7.34 -5.59 -14.91
N ASN A 38 -7.65 -4.43 -15.53
CA ASN A 38 -7.95 -4.32 -16.96
C ASN A 38 -6.71 -4.57 -17.86
N GLY A 39 -5.54 -4.79 -17.25
CA GLY A 39 -4.31 -5.19 -17.93
C GLY A 39 -4.25 -6.69 -18.19
N ASN A 40 -3.20 -7.11 -18.89
CA ASN A 40 -3.03 -8.50 -19.33
C ASN A 40 -2.03 -9.31 -18.48
N SER A 41 -1.45 -8.73 -17.44
CA SER A 41 -0.33 -9.32 -16.72
C SER A 41 -0.66 -10.70 -16.13
N VAL A 42 -1.73 -10.80 -15.33
CA VAL A 42 -2.11 -12.06 -14.67
C VAL A 42 -2.50 -13.16 -15.67
N LYS A 43 -3.07 -12.81 -16.82
CA LYS A 43 -3.38 -13.74 -17.92
C LYS A 43 -2.09 -14.16 -18.64
N LYS A 44 -1.26 -13.20 -19.05
CA LYS A 44 -0.01 -13.41 -19.80
C LYS A 44 0.98 -14.31 -19.05
N HIS A 45 1.08 -14.18 -17.74
CA HIS A 45 2.01 -14.95 -16.92
C HIS A 45 1.39 -16.25 -16.35
N GLY A 46 0.15 -16.59 -16.74
CA GLY A 46 -0.53 -17.81 -16.31
C GLY A 46 -0.99 -17.82 -14.84
N TYR A 47 -0.98 -16.67 -14.17
CA TYR A 47 -1.39 -16.58 -12.75
C TYR A 47 -2.89 -16.82 -12.60
N LEU A 48 -3.69 -16.30 -13.54
CA LEU A 48 -5.13 -16.55 -13.56
C LEU A 48 -5.42 -18.04 -13.75
N ASP A 49 -4.78 -18.71 -14.70
CA ASP A 49 -4.99 -20.14 -14.96
C ASP A 49 -4.62 -21.00 -13.74
N LYS A 50 -3.53 -20.63 -13.02
CA LYS A 50 -3.16 -21.28 -11.76
C LYS A 50 -4.27 -21.12 -10.73
N LEU A 51 -4.82 -19.91 -10.54
CA LEU A 51 -5.93 -19.67 -9.61
C LEU A 51 -7.18 -20.47 -9.98
N LEU A 52 -7.60 -20.45 -11.25
CA LEU A 52 -8.80 -21.17 -11.69
C LEU A 52 -8.68 -22.67 -11.45
N LYS A 53 -7.51 -23.26 -11.67
CA LYS A 53 -7.25 -24.65 -11.34
C LYS A 53 -7.42 -24.94 -9.83
N GLU A 54 -6.98 -24.03 -8.97
CA GLU A 54 -7.14 -24.15 -7.51
C GLU A 54 -8.62 -24.08 -7.10
N LEU A 55 -9.40 -23.18 -7.73
CA LEU A 55 -10.84 -23.08 -7.50
C LEU A 55 -11.60 -24.33 -7.96
N ASP A 56 -11.25 -24.86 -9.13
CA ASP A 56 -11.84 -26.12 -9.63
C ASP A 56 -11.56 -27.29 -8.67
N LEU A 57 -10.32 -27.39 -8.16
CA LEU A 57 -9.94 -28.42 -7.17
C LEU A 57 -10.69 -28.25 -5.83
N ALA A 58 -10.99 -27.01 -5.45
CA ALA A 58 -11.77 -26.69 -4.26
C ALA A 58 -13.30 -26.83 -4.46
N GLY A 59 -13.77 -27.09 -5.69
CA GLY A 59 -15.19 -27.16 -6.03
C GLY A 59 -15.90 -25.80 -5.97
N VAL A 60 -15.16 -24.71 -6.18
CA VAL A 60 -15.67 -23.32 -6.15
C VAL A 60 -15.99 -22.86 -7.58
N THR A 61 -17.20 -22.38 -7.79
CA THR A 61 -17.59 -21.71 -9.04
C THR A 61 -17.20 -20.24 -9.00
N TYR A 62 -17.13 -19.57 -10.16
CA TYR A 62 -16.67 -18.17 -10.20
C TYR A 62 -17.34 -17.35 -11.30
N ALA A 63 -17.36 -16.05 -11.09
CA ALA A 63 -17.59 -15.00 -12.07
C ALA A 63 -16.36 -14.10 -12.14
N PHE A 64 -16.24 -13.26 -13.18
CA PHE A 64 -15.10 -12.38 -13.38
C PHE A 64 -15.49 -10.91 -13.33
N PHE A 65 -14.54 -10.09 -12.82
CA PHE A 65 -14.53 -8.65 -12.97
C PHE A 65 -13.10 -8.19 -13.26
N ASP A 66 -12.78 -7.90 -14.52
CA ASP A 66 -11.43 -7.57 -14.99
C ASP A 66 -11.29 -6.10 -15.44
N GLN A 67 -11.93 -5.18 -14.70
CA GLN A 67 -12.04 -3.76 -15.06
C GLN A 67 -11.20 -2.83 -14.17
N ILE A 68 -10.40 -3.37 -13.22
CA ILE A 68 -9.67 -2.52 -12.27
C ILE A 68 -8.49 -1.85 -12.97
N GLN A 69 -8.48 -0.52 -12.94
CA GLN A 69 -7.37 0.31 -13.41
C GLN A 69 -6.40 0.67 -12.27
N PRO A 70 -5.16 1.13 -12.55
CA PRO A 70 -4.32 1.78 -11.55
C PRO A 70 -5.06 2.96 -10.92
N ASN A 71 -4.94 3.15 -9.59
CA ASN A 71 -5.77 4.07 -8.82
C ASN A 71 -7.26 3.78 -9.03
N PRO A 72 -7.80 2.72 -8.40
CA PRO A 72 -9.16 2.25 -8.65
C PRO A 72 -10.18 3.31 -8.30
N THR A 73 -11.22 3.41 -9.11
CA THR A 73 -12.22 4.46 -8.99
C THR A 73 -13.48 3.98 -8.26
N LEU A 74 -14.28 4.96 -7.80
CA LEU A 74 -15.60 4.70 -7.26
C LEU A 74 -16.45 3.86 -8.22
N LYS A 75 -16.38 4.16 -9.52
CA LYS A 75 -17.08 3.37 -10.55
C LYS A 75 -16.65 1.90 -10.56
N ASN A 76 -15.36 1.61 -10.45
CA ASN A 76 -14.87 0.23 -10.38
C ASN A 76 -15.49 -0.53 -9.21
N VAL A 77 -15.58 0.11 -8.04
CA VAL A 77 -16.17 -0.49 -6.84
C VAL A 77 -17.66 -0.79 -7.02
N MET A 78 -18.41 0.18 -7.53
CA MET A 78 -19.86 0.04 -7.69
C MET A 78 -20.22 -0.99 -8.77
N ASP A 79 -19.54 -1.00 -9.91
CA ASP A 79 -19.75 -1.98 -10.99
C ASP A 79 -19.37 -3.40 -10.52
N GLY A 80 -18.28 -3.55 -9.77
CA GLY A 80 -17.87 -4.82 -9.18
C GLY A 80 -18.87 -5.34 -8.16
N ALA A 81 -19.40 -4.48 -7.29
CA ALA A 81 -20.42 -4.83 -6.31
C ALA A 81 -21.73 -5.27 -6.98
N GLU A 82 -22.12 -4.63 -8.06
CA GLU A 82 -23.28 -5.04 -8.85
C GLU A 82 -23.05 -6.41 -9.53
N THR A 83 -21.81 -6.65 -10.01
CA THR A 83 -21.42 -7.95 -10.59
C THR A 83 -21.51 -9.07 -9.54
N VAL A 84 -21.13 -8.81 -8.27
CA VAL A 84 -21.32 -9.73 -7.15
C VAL A 84 -22.80 -10.11 -7.00
N ARG A 85 -23.69 -9.10 -6.91
CA ARG A 85 -25.13 -9.29 -6.70
C ARG A 85 -25.78 -10.06 -7.86
N GLN A 86 -25.51 -9.66 -9.10
CA GLN A 86 -26.07 -10.27 -10.31
C GLN A 86 -25.68 -11.74 -10.45
N ASN A 87 -24.47 -12.11 -10.04
CA ASN A 87 -23.97 -13.45 -10.15
C ASN A 87 -24.21 -14.31 -8.90
N GLY A 88 -24.68 -13.72 -7.80
CA GLY A 88 -24.85 -14.41 -6.51
C GLY A 88 -23.52 -14.93 -5.95
N CYS A 89 -22.45 -14.15 -6.07
CA CYS A 89 -21.16 -14.47 -5.47
C CYS A 89 -21.25 -14.26 -3.95
N ASP A 90 -20.63 -15.15 -3.19
CA ASP A 90 -20.65 -15.13 -1.73
C ASP A 90 -19.31 -14.80 -1.09
N PHE A 91 -18.26 -14.61 -1.92
CA PHE A 91 -16.97 -14.05 -1.54
C PHE A 91 -16.24 -13.44 -2.74
N VAL A 92 -15.15 -12.71 -2.49
CA VAL A 92 -14.37 -12.03 -3.51
C VAL A 92 -12.92 -12.52 -3.47
N ILE A 93 -12.29 -12.69 -4.63
CA ILE A 93 -10.85 -12.98 -4.76
C ILE A 93 -10.21 -11.85 -5.56
N GLY A 94 -9.29 -11.10 -4.95
CA GLY A 94 -8.45 -10.14 -5.64
C GLY A 94 -7.15 -10.79 -6.10
N LEU A 95 -6.96 -10.94 -7.42
CA LEU A 95 -5.69 -11.43 -8.00
C LEU A 95 -5.00 -10.27 -8.73
N GLY A 96 -4.01 -9.67 -8.11
CA GLY A 96 -3.31 -8.52 -8.71
C GLY A 96 -2.47 -7.72 -7.72
N GLY A 97 -2.09 -6.50 -8.10
CA GLY A 97 -1.42 -5.56 -7.22
C GLY A 97 -2.38 -4.84 -6.27
N GLY A 98 -1.86 -3.87 -5.52
CA GLY A 98 -2.60 -3.12 -4.50
C GLY A 98 -3.94 -2.59 -4.99
N SER A 99 -4.00 -1.95 -6.15
CA SER A 99 -5.26 -1.44 -6.75
C SER A 99 -6.35 -2.50 -6.88
N VAL A 100 -5.98 -3.74 -7.25
CA VAL A 100 -6.93 -4.85 -7.37
C VAL A 100 -7.42 -5.31 -6.01
N ILE A 101 -6.53 -5.44 -5.03
CA ILE A 101 -6.88 -5.90 -3.69
C ILE A 101 -7.73 -4.84 -2.97
N ASP A 102 -7.35 -3.56 -3.07
CA ASP A 102 -8.12 -2.44 -2.53
C ASP A 102 -9.55 -2.41 -3.09
N ALA A 103 -9.67 -2.45 -4.43
CA ALA A 103 -10.97 -2.54 -5.06
C ALA A 103 -11.76 -3.78 -4.63
N SER A 104 -11.11 -4.94 -4.48
CA SER A 104 -11.76 -6.18 -4.05
C SER A 104 -12.36 -6.09 -2.66
N LYS A 105 -11.63 -5.47 -1.70
CA LYS A 105 -12.17 -5.20 -0.36
C LYS A 105 -13.38 -4.28 -0.41
N MET A 106 -13.31 -3.20 -1.21
CA MET A 106 -14.41 -2.22 -1.32
C MET A 106 -15.59 -2.75 -2.14
N ILE A 107 -15.36 -3.60 -3.14
CA ILE A 107 -16.41 -4.37 -3.85
C ILE A 107 -17.15 -5.29 -2.87
N ALA A 108 -16.41 -6.05 -2.06
CA ALA A 108 -16.97 -6.94 -1.05
C ALA A 108 -17.80 -6.16 0.00
N PHE A 109 -17.31 -5.00 0.42
CA PHE A 109 -18.03 -4.06 1.30
C PHE A 109 -19.32 -3.56 0.65
N SER A 110 -19.24 -3.01 -0.57
CA SER A 110 -20.36 -2.39 -1.26
C SER A 110 -21.41 -3.39 -1.71
N ALA A 111 -21.03 -4.65 -1.93
CA ALA A 111 -22.00 -5.72 -2.22
C ALA A 111 -22.96 -5.99 -1.04
N ALA A 112 -22.50 -5.78 0.19
CA ALA A 112 -23.25 -6.02 1.42
C ALA A 112 -23.87 -4.75 2.02
N ASN A 113 -23.50 -3.57 1.54
CA ASN A 113 -23.98 -2.29 2.06
C ASN A 113 -24.75 -1.51 1.01
N PRO A 114 -25.93 -0.93 1.33
CA PRO A 114 -26.77 -0.22 0.37
C PRO A 114 -26.25 1.19 0.08
N GLY A 115 -26.55 1.70 -1.12
CA GLY A 115 -26.20 3.04 -1.55
C GLY A 115 -24.83 3.11 -2.23
N ASP A 116 -24.31 4.31 -2.36
CA ASP A 116 -23.02 4.58 -2.96
C ASP A 116 -21.90 4.35 -1.93
N PHE A 117 -20.79 3.73 -2.35
CA PHE A 117 -19.63 3.50 -1.48
C PHE A 117 -19.13 4.81 -0.85
N TRP A 118 -19.16 5.93 -1.60
CA TRP A 118 -18.64 7.20 -1.13
C TRP A 118 -19.42 7.77 0.07
N GLU A 119 -20.68 7.38 0.27
CA GLU A 119 -21.47 7.74 1.46
C GLU A 119 -20.83 7.23 2.77
N TYR A 120 -19.96 6.21 2.70
CA TYR A 120 -19.33 5.61 3.86
C TYR A 120 -17.92 6.13 4.13
N THR A 121 -17.30 6.80 3.15
CA THR A 121 -15.93 7.28 3.30
C THR A 121 -15.81 8.47 4.25
N PRO A 122 -14.66 8.61 4.97
CA PRO A 122 -14.39 9.76 5.83
C PRO A 122 -13.80 10.97 5.09
N SER A 123 -13.68 10.91 3.77
CA SER A 123 -13.10 11.95 2.93
C SER A 123 -14.01 13.15 2.79
N MET A 124 -13.49 14.27 2.28
CA MET A 124 -14.11 15.60 2.17
C MET A 124 -15.57 15.60 1.73
N THR A 125 -15.90 14.94 0.59
CA THR A 125 -17.28 14.80 0.09
C THR A 125 -17.93 13.48 0.51
N GLY A 126 -17.26 12.71 1.37
CA GLY A 126 -17.77 11.45 1.89
C GLY A 126 -18.89 11.65 2.91
N GLY A 127 -19.79 10.68 2.99
CA GLY A 127 -20.97 10.80 3.83
C GLY A 127 -20.79 10.38 5.28
N HIS A 128 -19.63 9.80 5.67
CA HIS A 128 -19.36 9.27 7.02
C HIS A 128 -20.43 8.28 7.55
N LYS A 129 -21.16 7.63 6.65
CA LYS A 129 -22.22 6.70 7.01
C LYS A 129 -21.66 5.46 7.68
N ALA A 130 -22.30 5.01 8.75
CA ALA A 130 -21.91 3.77 9.40
C ALA A 130 -22.27 2.54 8.54
N PRO A 131 -21.39 1.53 8.41
CA PRO A 131 -21.71 0.27 7.76
C PRO A 131 -22.90 -0.43 8.44
N VAL A 132 -23.79 -1.04 7.66
CA VAL A 132 -24.94 -1.79 8.18
C VAL A 132 -24.85 -3.30 7.87
N GLY A 133 -24.16 -3.66 6.79
CA GLY A 133 -23.90 -5.04 6.38
C GLY A 133 -22.47 -5.48 6.68
N THR A 134 -22.26 -6.77 6.94
CA THR A 134 -20.93 -7.35 7.03
C THR A 134 -20.39 -7.56 5.61
N PRO A 135 -19.20 -7.05 5.27
CA PRO A 135 -18.58 -7.29 3.96
C PRO A 135 -18.47 -8.80 3.65
N LEU A 136 -18.54 -9.14 2.38
CA LEU A 136 -18.23 -10.50 1.96
C LEU A 136 -16.77 -10.82 2.28
N PRO A 137 -16.43 -12.11 2.56
CA PRO A 137 -15.03 -12.49 2.75
C PRO A 137 -14.18 -12.20 1.53
N VAL A 138 -12.92 -11.77 1.75
CA VAL A 138 -11.95 -11.50 0.68
C VAL A 138 -10.74 -12.43 0.81
N ILE A 139 -10.34 -13.05 -0.30
CA ILE A 139 -9.04 -13.69 -0.46
C ILE A 139 -8.17 -12.73 -1.29
N ALA A 140 -7.04 -12.29 -0.73
CA ALA A 140 -6.10 -11.43 -1.41
C ALA A 140 -4.92 -12.24 -1.94
N ILE A 141 -4.67 -12.19 -3.26
CA ILE A 141 -3.56 -12.87 -3.93
C ILE A 141 -2.71 -11.77 -4.57
N THR A 142 -1.66 -11.34 -3.85
CA THR A 142 -0.85 -10.21 -4.30
C THR A 142 0.18 -10.62 -5.36
N THR A 143 0.33 -9.78 -6.38
CA THR A 143 1.34 -9.93 -7.44
C THR A 143 2.39 -8.82 -7.39
N THR A 144 2.37 -8.00 -6.34
CA THR A 144 3.28 -6.88 -6.11
C THR A 144 3.72 -6.85 -4.65
N ALA A 145 4.83 -6.19 -4.38
CA ALA A 145 5.34 -5.98 -3.03
C ALA A 145 5.55 -4.47 -2.81
N GLY A 146 4.57 -3.80 -2.26
CA GLY A 146 4.57 -2.34 -2.04
C GLY A 146 3.53 -1.90 -1.02
N THR A 147 2.28 -2.17 -1.30
CA THR A 147 1.16 -1.63 -0.52
C THR A 147 0.88 -2.35 0.80
N GLY A 148 1.28 -3.63 0.95
CA GLY A 148 0.92 -4.43 2.13
C GLY A 148 -0.57 -4.71 2.30
N THR A 149 -1.41 -4.27 1.35
CA THR A 149 -2.88 -4.28 1.44
C THR A 149 -3.49 -5.68 1.53
N GLU A 150 -2.72 -6.73 1.26
CA GLU A 150 -3.14 -8.10 1.44
C GLU A 150 -3.33 -8.50 2.90
N VAL A 151 -2.77 -7.75 3.84
CA VAL A 151 -2.83 -8.04 5.29
C VAL A 151 -3.39 -6.91 6.14
N ASP A 152 -3.87 -5.84 5.52
CA ASP A 152 -4.50 -4.70 6.19
C ASP A 152 -5.99 -4.55 5.80
N PRO A 153 -6.78 -3.70 6.50
CA PRO A 153 -8.18 -3.50 6.19
C PRO A 153 -8.43 -2.42 5.13
N TRP A 154 -7.40 -1.62 4.76
CA TRP A 154 -7.58 -0.41 3.99
C TRP A 154 -7.77 -0.69 2.49
N GLY A 155 -8.64 0.08 1.85
CA GLY A 155 -8.75 0.17 0.41
C GLY A 155 -8.77 1.65 0.00
N VAL A 156 -7.87 2.04 -0.90
CA VAL A 156 -7.75 3.42 -1.37
C VAL A 156 -8.48 3.55 -2.71
N ILE A 157 -9.52 4.37 -2.73
CA ILE A 157 -10.40 4.57 -3.89
C ILE A 157 -10.40 6.04 -4.30
N THR A 158 -10.40 6.29 -5.60
CA THR A 158 -10.43 7.63 -6.18
C THR A 158 -11.84 7.99 -6.64
N LYS A 159 -12.32 9.17 -6.24
CA LYS A 159 -13.50 9.82 -6.81
C LYS A 159 -13.04 10.84 -7.84
N GLU A 160 -13.20 10.49 -9.12
CA GLU A 160 -12.63 11.26 -10.23
C GLU A 160 -13.24 12.67 -10.36
N GLU A 161 -14.53 12.84 -10.04
CA GLU A 161 -15.21 14.13 -10.16
C GLU A 161 -14.66 15.21 -9.22
N THR A 162 -14.06 14.81 -8.11
CA THR A 162 -13.55 15.73 -7.07
C THR A 162 -12.05 15.58 -6.83
N ASN A 163 -11.36 14.71 -7.57
CA ASN A 163 -9.94 14.37 -7.39
C ASN A 163 -9.60 13.88 -5.97
N GLU A 164 -10.58 13.33 -5.26
CA GLU A 164 -10.38 12.80 -3.93
C GLU A 164 -9.87 11.35 -3.98
N LYS A 165 -8.75 11.07 -3.32
CA LYS A 165 -8.19 9.73 -3.15
C LYS A 165 -8.26 9.36 -1.67
N SER A 166 -9.27 8.58 -1.29
CA SER A 166 -9.61 8.29 0.11
C SER A 166 -9.34 6.84 0.47
N GLY A 167 -8.74 6.64 1.65
CA GLY A 167 -8.67 5.33 2.31
C GLY A 167 -9.93 5.06 3.13
N PHE A 168 -10.46 3.84 2.99
CA PHE A 168 -11.54 3.33 3.82
C PHE A 168 -11.20 1.92 4.29
N GLY A 169 -11.50 1.64 5.56
CA GLY A 169 -11.27 0.31 6.11
C GLY A 169 -11.61 0.25 7.60
N TYR A 170 -11.96 -0.93 8.05
CA TYR A 170 -12.22 -1.26 9.45
C TYR A 170 -12.07 -2.77 9.66
N ASP A 171 -12.27 -3.22 10.86
CA ASP A 171 -12.05 -4.63 11.28
C ASP A 171 -12.64 -5.70 10.38
N ALA A 172 -13.78 -5.44 9.75
CA ALA A 172 -14.45 -6.44 8.91
C ALA A 172 -13.97 -6.41 7.43
N THR A 173 -13.15 -5.45 7.04
CA THR A 173 -12.59 -5.37 5.68
C THR A 173 -11.21 -6.03 5.51
N TYR A 174 -10.65 -6.61 6.60
CA TYR A 174 -9.44 -7.45 6.47
C TYR A 174 -9.70 -8.64 5.54
N PRO A 175 -8.79 -8.98 4.61
CA PRO A 175 -8.85 -10.25 3.92
C PRO A 175 -8.83 -11.42 4.90
N VAL A 176 -9.59 -12.48 4.64
CA VAL A 176 -9.60 -13.70 5.48
C VAL A 176 -8.38 -14.57 5.18
N ILE A 177 -7.89 -14.57 3.93
CA ILE A 177 -6.67 -15.25 3.49
C ILE A 177 -5.88 -14.28 2.62
N ALA A 178 -4.57 -14.20 2.86
CA ALA A 178 -3.60 -13.56 1.98
C ALA A 178 -2.66 -14.61 1.40
N VAL A 179 -2.52 -14.66 0.08
CA VAL A 179 -1.53 -15.47 -0.62
C VAL A 179 -0.42 -14.55 -1.09
N VAL A 180 0.74 -14.68 -0.47
CA VAL A 180 1.97 -13.96 -0.81
C VAL A 180 2.95 -14.98 -1.39
N ASP A 181 2.85 -15.18 -2.69
CA ASP A 181 3.68 -16.10 -3.45
C ASP A 181 4.69 -15.29 -4.28
N PRO A 182 5.99 -15.24 -3.89
CA PRO A 182 6.98 -14.45 -4.61
C PRO A 182 7.13 -14.85 -6.09
N GLU A 183 6.69 -16.05 -6.49
CA GLU A 183 6.67 -16.46 -7.90
C GLU A 183 5.78 -15.53 -8.74
N LEU A 184 4.70 -15.00 -8.17
CA LEU A 184 3.79 -14.06 -8.85
C LEU A 184 4.41 -12.66 -9.04
N MET A 185 5.52 -12.37 -8.37
CA MET A 185 6.20 -11.08 -8.40
C MET A 185 7.44 -11.08 -9.30
N MET A 186 7.88 -12.27 -9.79
CA MET A 186 9.08 -12.41 -10.62
C MET A 186 9.00 -11.66 -11.95
N SER A 187 7.79 -11.40 -12.45
CA SER A 187 7.55 -10.68 -13.71
C SER A 187 7.51 -9.16 -13.59
N VAL A 188 7.60 -8.61 -12.37
CA VAL A 188 7.54 -7.16 -12.13
C VAL A 188 8.81 -6.50 -12.66
N PRO A 189 8.71 -5.50 -13.57
CA PRO A 189 9.86 -4.77 -14.09
C PRO A 189 10.66 -4.04 -13.01
N ALA A 190 11.95 -3.82 -13.24
CA ALA A 190 12.89 -3.26 -12.26
C ALA A 190 12.42 -1.90 -11.69
N ASN A 191 11.94 -0.97 -12.55
CA ASN A 191 11.44 0.33 -12.09
C ASN A 191 10.20 0.22 -11.19
N TYR A 192 9.25 -0.66 -11.52
CA TYR A 192 8.10 -0.92 -10.65
C TYR A 192 8.49 -1.68 -9.38
N THR A 193 9.48 -2.59 -9.46
CA THR A 193 10.05 -3.23 -8.27
C THR A 193 10.61 -2.18 -7.30
N ALA A 194 11.35 -1.18 -7.83
CA ALA A 194 11.90 -0.09 -7.03
C ALA A 194 10.78 0.78 -6.42
N PHE A 195 9.80 1.23 -7.22
CA PHE A 195 8.72 2.07 -6.72
C PHE A 195 7.89 1.38 -5.64
N GLN A 196 7.51 0.12 -5.88
CA GLN A 196 6.73 -0.66 -4.93
C GLN A 196 7.52 -0.97 -3.66
N GLY A 197 8.76 -1.44 -3.79
CA GLY A 197 9.57 -1.76 -2.63
C GLY A 197 9.93 -0.52 -1.79
N MET A 198 10.10 0.65 -2.42
CA MET A 198 10.25 1.91 -1.68
C MET A 198 8.95 2.35 -1.01
N ASP A 199 7.78 2.11 -1.61
CA ASP A 199 6.49 2.32 -0.97
C ASP A 199 6.38 1.50 0.32
N ALA A 200 6.66 0.18 0.26
CA ALA A 200 6.72 -0.67 1.45
C ALA A 200 7.73 -0.17 2.50
N PHE A 201 8.89 0.33 2.06
CA PHE A 201 9.89 0.92 2.94
C PHE A 201 9.34 2.17 3.64
N PHE A 202 8.61 3.01 2.93
CA PHE A 202 8.00 4.21 3.51
C PHE A 202 6.84 3.88 4.43
N HIS A 203 6.01 2.89 4.13
CA HIS A 203 5.02 2.37 5.07
C HIS A 203 5.68 1.97 6.40
N ALA A 204 6.79 1.23 6.34
CA ALA A 204 7.51 0.81 7.52
C ALA A 204 8.16 1.99 8.27
N SER A 205 8.89 2.87 7.57
CA SER A 205 9.60 3.99 8.20
C SER A 205 8.65 5.03 8.80
N GLU A 206 7.52 5.30 8.13
CA GLU A 206 6.47 6.17 8.67
C GLU A 206 5.78 5.53 9.88
N SER A 207 5.45 4.23 9.81
CA SER A 207 4.91 3.50 10.96
C SER A 207 5.87 3.50 12.15
N TYR A 208 7.17 3.42 11.91
CA TYR A 208 8.17 3.47 12.98
C TYR A 208 8.25 4.83 13.66
N LEU A 209 8.13 5.93 12.88
CA LEU A 209 8.12 7.30 13.38
C LEU A 209 6.77 7.76 13.94
N ASN A 210 5.67 7.08 13.61
CA ASN A 210 4.33 7.47 14.05
C ASN A 210 4.25 7.48 15.58
N THR A 211 3.94 8.65 16.16
CA THR A 211 3.92 8.87 17.62
C THR A 211 2.78 8.14 18.32
N LYS A 212 1.77 7.69 17.58
CA LYS A 212 0.61 6.94 18.09
C LYS A 212 0.76 5.43 17.90
N ASN A 213 1.83 4.97 17.24
CA ASN A 213 2.05 3.55 17.02
C ASN A 213 2.39 2.80 18.31
N ASN A 214 2.01 1.52 18.36
CA ASN A 214 2.33 0.64 19.48
C ASN A 214 3.65 -0.12 19.25
N TYR A 215 4.13 -0.79 20.31
CA TYR A 215 5.39 -1.53 20.28
C TYR A 215 5.40 -2.66 19.23
N ILE A 216 4.29 -3.39 19.05
CA ILE A 216 4.19 -4.48 18.09
C ILE A 216 4.30 -3.93 16.65
N GLY A 217 3.59 -2.84 16.36
CA GLY A 217 3.69 -2.17 15.06
C GLY A 217 5.10 -1.67 14.76
N LYS A 218 5.75 -1.02 15.73
CA LYS A 218 7.16 -0.58 15.59
C LYS A 218 8.11 -1.76 15.37
N MET A 219 7.89 -2.91 16.01
CA MET A 219 8.71 -4.11 15.82
C MET A 219 8.59 -4.66 14.38
N PHE A 220 7.38 -4.76 13.84
CA PHE A 220 7.16 -5.15 12.44
C PHE A 220 7.79 -4.16 11.46
N ALA A 221 7.62 -2.86 11.71
CA ALA A 221 8.17 -1.81 10.87
C ALA A 221 9.70 -1.88 10.80
N LEU A 222 10.38 -2.06 11.91
CA LEU A 222 11.85 -2.13 11.94
C LEU A 222 12.38 -3.39 11.22
N GLU A 223 11.72 -4.54 11.37
CA GLU A 223 12.10 -5.75 10.64
C GLU A 223 11.81 -5.62 9.13
N ALA A 224 10.70 -4.95 8.75
CA ALA A 224 10.42 -4.63 7.36
C ALA A 224 11.52 -3.77 6.72
N ILE A 225 11.95 -2.69 7.41
CA ILE A 225 13.05 -1.82 6.98
C ILE A 225 14.31 -2.63 6.70
N LYS A 226 14.68 -3.54 7.59
CA LYS A 226 15.87 -4.39 7.48
C LYS A 226 15.83 -5.30 6.25
N HIS A 227 14.68 -5.95 5.98
CA HIS A 227 14.50 -6.77 4.79
C HIS A 227 14.57 -5.94 3.51
N LEU A 228 13.84 -4.84 3.45
CA LEU A 228 13.74 -3.99 2.26
C LEU A 228 15.06 -3.31 1.94
N ALA A 229 15.74 -2.72 2.93
CA ALA A 229 17.03 -2.07 2.71
C ALA A 229 18.10 -3.02 2.15
N LYS A 230 18.12 -4.28 2.60
CA LYS A 230 19.10 -5.27 2.18
C LYS A 230 18.79 -5.90 0.82
N TYR A 231 17.52 -6.19 0.54
CA TYR A 231 17.16 -7.06 -0.58
C TYR A 231 16.48 -6.32 -1.74
N LEU A 232 15.89 -5.13 -1.52
CA LEU A 232 15.28 -4.37 -2.61
C LEU A 232 16.28 -4.00 -3.72
N PRO A 233 17.49 -3.49 -3.41
CA PRO A 233 18.48 -3.22 -4.45
C PRO A 233 18.83 -4.45 -5.29
N LYS A 234 18.89 -5.65 -4.67
CA LYS A 234 19.17 -6.92 -5.37
C LYS A 234 18.01 -7.29 -6.30
N ALA A 235 16.75 -7.20 -5.82
CA ALA A 235 15.57 -7.49 -6.63
C ALA A 235 15.40 -6.50 -7.80
N VAL A 236 15.84 -5.25 -7.64
CA VAL A 236 15.89 -4.24 -8.71
C VAL A 236 16.97 -4.54 -9.73
N ALA A 237 18.15 -4.97 -9.26
CA ALA A 237 19.28 -5.29 -10.13
C ALA A 237 19.04 -6.59 -10.92
N ASP A 238 18.46 -7.61 -10.29
CA ASP A 238 18.08 -8.87 -10.90
C ASP A 238 16.68 -9.30 -10.43
N GLY A 239 15.67 -9.06 -11.27
CA GLY A 239 14.29 -9.46 -10.99
C GLY A 239 14.08 -10.97 -10.89
N SER A 240 15.07 -11.80 -11.28
CA SER A 240 15.03 -13.26 -11.19
C SER A 240 15.66 -13.81 -9.90
N ASP A 241 16.27 -12.97 -9.06
CA ASP A 241 16.80 -13.34 -7.75
C ASP A 241 15.66 -13.73 -6.80
N ARG A 242 15.49 -15.04 -6.61
CA ARG A 242 14.40 -15.62 -5.81
C ARG A 242 14.51 -15.25 -4.33
N GLU A 243 15.74 -15.24 -3.77
CA GLU A 243 15.95 -14.84 -2.37
C GLU A 243 15.57 -13.37 -2.18
N ALA A 244 16.01 -12.49 -3.08
CA ALA A 244 15.67 -11.08 -3.00
C ALA A 244 14.16 -10.83 -3.14
N ARG A 245 13.49 -11.51 -4.08
CA ARG A 245 12.01 -11.41 -4.23
C ARG A 245 11.27 -11.88 -2.98
N GLU A 246 11.69 -12.99 -2.38
CA GLU A 246 11.07 -13.51 -1.17
C GLU A 246 11.21 -12.55 0.00
N HIS A 247 12.41 -11.99 0.21
CA HIS A 247 12.64 -11.01 1.27
C HIS A 247 11.94 -9.67 1.04
N VAL A 248 11.84 -9.20 -0.20
CA VAL A 248 11.07 -7.98 -0.52
C VAL A 248 9.58 -8.22 -0.29
N ALA A 249 9.05 -9.38 -0.68
CA ALA A 249 7.67 -9.75 -0.37
C ALA A 249 7.40 -9.83 1.14
N LEU A 250 8.33 -10.44 1.90
CA LEU A 250 8.22 -10.50 3.37
C LEU A 250 8.25 -9.11 3.99
N GLY A 251 9.19 -8.25 3.56
CA GLY A 251 9.29 -6.88 4.05
C GLY A 251 8.00 -6.07 3.80
N ASN A 252 7.40 -6.23 2.62
CA ASN A 252 6.10 -5.64 2.30
C ASN A 252 4.98 -6.12 3.24
N THR A 253 4.86 -7.43 3.43
CA THR A 253 3.83 -8.00 4.31
C THR A 253 4.01 -7.56 5.77
N LEU A 254 5.27 -7.52 6.26
CA LEU A 254 5.57 -7.00 7.61
C LEU A 254 5.18 -5.53 7.76
N ALA A 255 5.46 -4.69 6.74
CA ALA A 255 5.05 -3.30 6.74
C ALA A 255 3.50 -3.14 6.79
N GLY A 256 2.77 -4.05 6.13
CA GLY A 256 1.31 -4.05 6.09
C GLY A 256 0.62 -4.48 7.38
N TYR A 257 1.26 -5.30 8.24
CA TYR A 257 0.60 -5.87 9.43
C TYR A 257 0.12 -4.84 10.46
N HIS A 258 0.72 -3.69 10.53
CA HIS A 258 0.27 -2.58 11.38
C HIS A 258 0.68 -1.26 10.75
N MET A 259 0.21 -1.06 9.53
CA MET A 259 0.50 0.13 8.76
C MET A 259 -0.27 1.33 9.31
N VAL A 260 0.47 2.30 9.79
CA VAL A 260 -0.04 3.59 10.26
C VAL A 260 0.88 4.68 9.73
N CYS A 261 0.51 5.23 8.59
CA CYS A 261 1.29 6.28 7.94
C CYS A 261 1.31 7.58 8.76
N ILE A 262 2.15 8.50 8.36
CA ILE A 262 2.20 9.89 8.80
C ILE A 262 2.07 10.80 7.58
N SER A 263 2.22 12.10 7.75
CA SER A 263 1.85 13.11 6.74
C SER A 263 2.48 12.96 5.35
N LYS A 264 3.58 12.23 5.20
CA LYS A 264 4.24 12.02 3.91
C LYS A 264 3.34 11.31 2.88
N HIS A 265 2.61 10.26 3.31
CA HIS A 265 1.63 9.60 2.45
C HIS A 265 0.50 10.53 2.06
N SER A 266 -0.02 11.34 3.00
CA SER A 266 -1.02 12.38 2.71
C SER A 266 -0.53 13.39 1.69
N MET A 267 0.74 13.82 1.80
CA MET A 267 1.37 14.74 0.85
C MET A 267 1.46 14.11 -0.55
N GLU A 268 1.85 12.85 -0.65
CA GLU A 268 1.89 12.15 -1.94
C GLU A 268 0.50 11.94 -2.54
N HIS A 269 -0.50 11.58 -1.74
CA HIS A 269 -1.87 11.44 -2.23
C HIS A 269 -2.40 12.72 -2.86
N ALA A 270 -2.02 13.89 -2.33
CA ALA A 270 -2.34 15.16 -2.96
C ALA A 270 -1.65 15.29 -4.33
N MET A 271 -0.35 14.97 -4.44
CA MET A 271 0.37 15.01 -5.72
C MET A 271 -0.28 14.09 -6.76
N SER A 272 -0.49 12.82 -6.44
CA SER A 272 -1.08 11.85 -7.38
C SER A 272 -2.57 12.09 -7.65
N GLY A 273 -3.28 12.79 -6.77
CA GLY A 273 -4.65 13.26 -7.01
C GLY A 273 -4.73 14.31 -8.13
N PHE A 274 -3.80 15.27 -8.15
CA PHE A 274 -3.70 16.28 -9.21
C PHE A 274 -3.01 15.75 -10.46
N TYR A 275 -2.07 14.79 -10.31
CA TYR A 275 -1.27 14.21 -11.39
C TYR A 275 -1.44 12.69 -11.45
N PRO A 276 -2.56 12.17 -11.98
CA PRO A 276 -2.90 10.74 -11.94
C PRO A 276 -1.90 9.82 -12.65
N ALA A 277 -1.06 10.37 -13.54
CA ALA A 277 0.01 9.63 -14.22
C ALA A 277 1.24 9.39 -13.32
N LEU A 278 1.33 10.04 -12.16
CA LEU A 278 2.40 9.85 -11.19
C LEU A 278 2.24 8.48 -10.51
N PRO A 279 3.23 7.56 -10.63
CA PRO A 279 3.24 6.36 -9.82
C PRO A 279 3.40 6.72 -8.33
N HIS A 280 2.57 6.17 -7.46
CA HIS A 280 2.55 6.49 -6.02
C HIS A 280 3.93 6.40 -5.36
N GLY A 281 4.64 5.27 -5.53
CA GLY A 281 5.98 5.10 -4.98
C GLY A 281 7.01 6.12 -5.53
N ALA A 282 6.85 6.60 -6.78
CA ALA A 282 7.71 7.65 -7.32
C ALA A 282 7.49 8.99 -6.61
N GLY A 283 6.23 9.35 -6.32
CA GLY A 283 5.90 10.54 -5.55
C GLY A 283 6.48 10.49 -4.13
N LEU A 284 6.32 9.35 -3.45
CA LEU A 284 6.92 9.13 -2.12
C LEU A 284 8.45 9.24 -2.13
N ILE A 285 9.12 8.71 -3.17
CA ILE A 285 10.57 8.81 -3.33
C ILE A 285 11.00 10.28 -3.45
N MET A 286 10.34 11.05 -4.32
CA MET A 286 10.69 12.45 -4.54
C MET A 286 10.59 13.31 -3.27
N LEU A 287 9.61 13.03 -2.41
CA LEU A 287 9.42 13.73 -1.14
C LEU A 287 10.43 13.30 -0.05
N SER A 288 10.97 12.09 -0.13
CA SER A 288 11.55 11.38 1.00
C SER A 288 12.72 12.10 1.66
N HIS A 289 13.72 12.57 0.86
CA HIS A 289 14.91 13.24 1.40
C HIS A 289 14.54 14.50 2.20
N ALA A 290 13.75 15.40 1.62
CA ALA A 290 13.38 16.67 2.27
C ALA A 290 12.50 16.43 3.50
N TYR A 291 11.56 15.49 3.40
CA TYR A 291 10.63 15.15 4.48
C TYR A 291 11.35 14.62 5.72
N TYR A 292 12.18 13.59 5.59
CA TYR A 292 12.90 13.04 6.73
C TYR A 292 13.97 14.00 7.27
N ASN A 293 14.63 14.75 6.39
CA ASN A 293 15.62 15.76 6.77
C ASN A 293 15.00 16.91 7.59
N PHE A 294 13.71 17.21 7.36
CA PHE A 294 12.97 18.18 8.19
C PHE A 294 12.91 17.73 9.65
N PHE A 295 12.59 16.45 9.91
CA PHE A 295 12.54 15.91 11.28
C PHE A 295 13.93 15.71 11.88
N ALA A 296 14.92 15.28 11.11
CA ALA A 296 16.30 15.17 11.55
C ALA A 296 16.85 16.52 12.07
N LYS A 297 16.66 17.58 11.29
CA LYS A 297 17.05 18.94 11.68
C LYS A 297 16.29 19.47 12.91
N ALA A 298 15.08 18.99 13.13
CA ALA A 298 14.26 19.38 14.28
C ALA A 298 14.61 18.61 15.56
N HIS A 299 15.42 17.54 15.48
CA HIS A 299 15.83 16.68 16.59
C HIS A 299 14.66 16.13 17.43
N VAL A 300 13.57 15.72 16.77
CA VAL A 300 12.32 15.29 17.43
C VAL A 300 12.14 13.77 17.46
N CYS A 301 12.96 13.02 16.70
CA CYS A 301 12.91 11.55 16.60
C CYS A 301 14.29 10.95 16.31
N ASP A 302 15.35 11.53 16.91
CA ASP A 302 16.73 11.13 16.66
C ASP A 302 16.96 9.66 16.95
N GLN A 303 16.43 9.16 18.08
CA GLN A 303 16.61 7.76 18.47
C GLN A 303 15.98 6.80 17.45
N GLU A 304 14.75 7.07 17.01
CA GLU A 304 14.07 6.27 16.00
C GLU A 304 14.82 6.29 14.66
N MET A 305 15.34 7.44 14.25
CA MET A 305 16.14 7.54 13.02
C MET A 305 17.46 6.77 13.12
N ILE A 306 18.16 6.83 14.25
CA ILE A 306 19.36 6.03 14.50
C ILE A 306 19.05 4.53 14.41
N GLU A 307 17.95 4.08 15.01
CA GLU A 307 17.54 2.68 14.98
C GLU A 307 17.18 2.22 13.56
N MET A 308 16.50 3.04 12.75
CA MET A 308 16.23 2.77 11.34
C MET A 308 17.53 2.70 10.53
N ALA A 309 18.49 3.62 10.74
CA ALA A 309 19.79 3.59 10.07
C ALA A 309 20.55 2.27 10.37
N LYS A 310 20.52 1.83 11.63
CA LYS A 310 21.11 0.54 12.03
C LYS A 310 20.41 -0.64 11.38
N ALA A 311 19.08 -0.63 11.29
CA ALA A 311 18.31 -1.66 10.59
C ALA A 311 18.63 -1.71 9.09
N MET A 312 19.00 -0.57 8.49
CA MET A 312 19.47 -0.47 7.11
C MET A 312 20.93 -0.93 6.91
N GLY A 313 21.61 -1.36 7.98
CA GLY A 313 22.99 -1.88 7.93
C GLY A 313 24.07 -0.87 8.32
N MET A 314 23.72 0.32 8.76
CA MET A 314 24.67 1.32 9.26
C MET A 314 24.92 1.11 10.78
N GLU A 315 25.61 0.03 11.14
CA GLU A 315 25.76 -0.43 12.53
C GLU A 315 26.29 0.64 13.50
N ASN A 316 27.13 1.55 13.01
CA ASN A 316 27.75 2.62 13.80
C ASN A 316 26.95 3.93 13.77
N ALA A 317 25.69 3.92 13.30
CA ALA A 317 24.85 5.10 13.31
C ALA A 317 24.68 5.66 14.74
N ASP A 318 24.91 6.97 14.92
CA ASP A 318 24.88 7.65 16.21
C ASP A 318 24.12 8.99 16.20
N LYS A 319 23.62 9.41 15.02
CA LYS A 319 22.85 10.64 14.80
C LYS A 319 21.75 10.45 13.76
N ALA A 320 20.73 11.29 13.78
CA ALA A 320 19.57 11.22 12.90
C ALA A 320 19.93 11.32 11.40
N GLU A 321 20.94 12.10 11.04
CA GLU A 321 21.42 12.29 9.67
C GLU A 321 21.99 11.00 9.06
N ASP A 322 22.37 10.02 9.88
CA ASP A 322 22.82 8.72 9.40
C ASP A 322 21.68 7.97 8.68
N PHE A 323 20.43 8.14 9.13
CA PHE A 323 19.28 7.62 8.41
C PHE A 323 19.11 8.27 7.03
N ILE A 324 19.31 9.59 6.93
CA ILE A 324 19.25 10.28 5.64
C ILE A 324 20.34 9.75 4.69
N THR A 325 21.54 9.56 5.20
CA THR A 325 22.66 8.98 4.44
C THR A 325 22.35 7.55 3.96
N ALA A 326 21.77 6.72 4.83
CA ALA A 326 21.38 5.36 4.48
C ALA A 326 20.22 5.33 3.47
N LEU A 327 19.24 6.24 3.59
CA LEU A 327 18.14 6.41 2.66
C LEU A 327 18.62 6.83 1.27
N ASP A 328 19.48 7.86 1.20
CA ASP A 328 20.04 8.33 -0.08
C ASP A 328 20.81 7.21 -0.78
N LYS A 329 21.59 6.42 -0.03
CA LYS A 329 22.24 5.23 -0.57
C LYS A 329 21.25 4.19 -1.09
N LEU A 330 20.18 3.90 -0.37
CA LEU A 330 19.15 2.97 -0.81
C LEU A 330 18.49 3.43 -2.12
N LEU A 331 18.17 4.73 -2.24
CA LEU A 331 17.61 5.32 -3.46
C LEU A 331 18.57 5.18 -4.66
N GLN A 332 19.86 5.43 -4.45
CA GLN A 332 20.91 5.25 -5.47
C GLN A 332 21.05 3.79 -5.88
N ASP A 333 21.12 2.86 -4.92
CA ASP A 333 21.24 1.42 -5.17
C ASP A 333 20.02 0.88 -5.93
N CYS A 334 18.83 1.46 -5.69
CA CYS A 334 17.59 1.16 -6.43
C CYS A 334 17.44 1.96 -7.74
N LYS A 335 18.38 2.85 -8.07
CA LYS A 335 18.41 3.69 -9.31
C LYS A 335 17.18 4.61 -9.44
N VAL A 336 16.73 5.19 -8.35
CA VAL A 336 15.55 6.07 -8.28
C VAL A 336 15.82 7.43 -7.62
N ASP A 337 17.08 7.75 -7.38
CA ASP A 337 17.56 9.00 -6.77
C ASP A 337 17.45 10.24 -7.67
N ASN A 338 17.19 10.04 -8.96
CA ASN A 338 17.14 11.08 -9.99
C ASN A 338 15.71 11.44 -10.45
N LEU A 339 14.68 10.95 -9.79
CA LEU A 339 13.29 11.29 -10.09
C LEU A 339 13.02 12.78 -9.84
N LYS A 340 12.22 13.41 -10.72
CA LYS A 340 11.91 14.83 -10.65
C LYS A 340 10.41 15.08 -10.77
N MET A 341 9.89 15.99 -9.95
CA MET A 341 8.49 16.44 -10.05
C MET A 341 8.20 17.11 -11.40
N SER A 342 9.19 17.84 -11.94
CA SER A 342 9.07 18.52 -13.24
C SER A 342 8.86 17.55 -14.41
N ASP A 343 9.36 16.32 -14.34
CA ASP A 343 9.15 15.29 -15.37
C ASP A 343 7.70 14.85 -15.47
N TYR A 344 6.91 15.05 -14.41
CA TYR A 344 5.48 14.78 -14.36
C TYR A 344 4.62 16.04 -14.60
N GLY A 345 5.24 17.17 -14.94
CA GLY A 345 4.56 18.44 -15.23
C GLY A 345 4.19 19.27 -14.01
N MET A 346 4.66 18.89 -12.82
CA MET A 346 4.44 19.67 -11.59
C MET A 346 5.31 20.92 -11.57
N THR A 347 4.81 21.96 -10.93
CA THR A 347 5.50 23.25 -10.76
C THR A 347 5.39 23.73 -9.32
N GLU A 348 6.24 24.67 -8.92
CA GLU A 348 6.15 25.28 -7.57
C GLU A 348 4.81 25.99 -7.31
N ALA A 349 4.07 26.38 -8.35
CA ALA A 349 2.75 26.98 -8.22
C ALA A 349 1.68 26.02 -7.69
N ASP A 350 1.93 24.70 -7.78
CA ASP A 350 0.99 23.66 -7.33
C ASP A 350 1.09 23.42 -5.80
N PHE A 351 2.22 23.74 -5.17
CA PHE A 351 2.51 23.36 -3.79
C PHE A 351 1.51 23.87 -2.75
N PRO A 352 0.98 25.11 -2.83
CA PRO A 352 -0.08 25.53 -1.89
C PRO A 352 -1.34 24.68 -2.01
N ALA A 353 -1.72 24.27 -3.23
CA ALA A 353 -2.87 23.40 -3.46
C ALA A 353 -2.62 21.99 -2.94
N PHE A 354 -1.40 21.45 -3.13
CA PHE A 354 -1.02 20.16 -2.55
C PHE A 354 -1.04 20.18 -1.02
N ALA A 355 -0.51 21.23 -0.39
CA ALA A 355 -0.53 21.38 1.07
C ALA A 355 -1.95 21.40 1.63
N GLU A 356 -2.84 22.20 1.03
CA GLU A 356 -4.26 22.25 1.40
C GLU A 356 -4.94 20.89 1.21
N MET A 357 -4.74 20.24 0.06
CA MET A 357 -5.39 18.96 -0.27
C MET A 357 -4.89 17.83 0.64
N SER A 358 -3.59 17.75 0.95
CA SER A 358 -3.05 16.70 1.83
C SER A 358 -3.71 16.70 3.19
N ARG A 359 -4.00 17.87 3.77
CA ARG A 359 -4.71 17.98 5.05
C ARG A 359 -6.18 17.57 4.97
N LYS A 360 -6.80 17.81 3.82
CA LYS A 360 -8.22 17.47 3.62
C LYS A 360 -8.45 15.98 3.39
N ILE A 361 -7.52 15.31 2.69
CA ILE A 361 -7.67 13.89 2.33
C ILE A 361 -7.41 12.99 3.54
N LEU A 362 -6.25 13.12 4.17
CA LEU A 362 -5.78 12.28 5.28
C LEU A 362 -5.19 13.14 6.42
N GLY A 363 -5.88 14.20 6.81
CA GLY A 363 -5.40 15.13 7.84
C GLY A 363 -5.12 14.50 9.20
N GLY A 364 -5.67 13.32 9.47
CA GLY A 364 -5.39 12.54 10.66
C GLY A 364 -3.91 12.11 10.77
N ASP A 365 -3.24 11.87 9.66
CA ASP A 365 -1.84 11.43 9.60
C ASP A 365 -0.90 12.50 10.17
N PHE A 366 -1.16 13.78 9.87
CA PHE A 366 -0.38 14.90 10.40
C PHE A 366 -0.38 14.96 11.94
N THR A 367 -1.41 14.43 12.59
CA THR A 367 -1.50 14.41 14.05
C THR A 367 -0.63 13.34 14.71
N ALA A 368 -0.04 12.47 13.89
CA ALA A 368 0.83 11.39 14.32
C ALA A 368 2.32 11.64 13.96
N ASP A 369 2.61 12.75 13.29
CA ASP A 369 3.98 13.18 12.99
C ASP A 369 4.81 13.35 14.27
N PRO A 370 6.13 13.12 14.23
CA PRO A 370 7.04 13.44 15.34
C PRO A 370 6.99 14.91 15.76
N LYS A 371 6.69 15.80 14.83
CA LYS A 371 6.43 17.23 15.02
C LYS A 371 5.27 17.64 14.13
N LEU A 372 4.30 18.36 14.67
CA LEU A 372 3.21 18.92 13.87
C LEU A 372 3.77 19.88 12.82
N LEU A 373 3.41 19.64 11.56
CA LEU A 373 3.80 20.49 10.43
C LEU A 373 2.79 21.64 10.28
N SER A 374 3.27 22.87 10.09
CA SER A 374 2.43 23.98 9.59
C SER A 374 2.24 23.85 8.07
N ASP A 375 1.37 24.66 7.48
CA ASP A 375 1.19 24.69 6.03
C ASP A 375 2.47 25.21 5.34
N GLU A 376 3.17 26.15 5.96
CA GLU A 376 4.46 26.65 5.51
C GLU A 376 5.54 25.56 5.55
N ASP A 377 5.56 24.70 6.59
CA ASP A 377 6.48 23.57 6.66
C ASP A 377 6.22 22.59 5.50
N VAL A 378 4.95 22.25 5.24
CA VAL A 378 4.56 21.36 4.14
C VAL A 378 4.97 21.93 2.78
N ILE A 379 4.69 23.21 2.54
CA ILE A 379 5.10 23.89 1.31
C ILE A 379 6.64 23.94 1.18
N SER A 380 7.36 24.14 2.29
CA SER A 380 8.84 24.12 2.28
C SER A 380 9.37 22.74 1.91
N ILE A 381 8.78 21.67 2.46
CA ILE A 381 9.18 20.29 2.11
C ILE A 381 8.94 20.02 0.62
N TYR A 382 7.82 20.45 0.02
CA TYR A 382 7.60 20.34 -1.43
C TYR A 382 8.67 21.11 -2.23
N LYS A 383 9.01 22.34 -1.82
CA LYS A 383 10.05 23.15 -2.48
C LYS A 383 11.42 22.51 -2.39
N ASP A 384 11.79 21.99 -1.22
CA ASP A 384 13.08 21.32 -1.01
C ASP A 384 13.16 19.98 -1.77
N SER A 385 12.00 19.39 -2.13
CA SER A 385 11.87 18.18 -2.94
C SER A 385 11.84 18.45 -4.45
N TYR A 386 11.61 19.70 -4.86
CA TYR A 386 11.44 20.05 -6.27
C TYR A 386 12.77 20.00 -7.04
N LYS A 387 12.77 19.24 -8.12
CA LYS A 387 13.90 19.14 -9.07
C LYS A 387 13.38 19.27 -10.50
#